data_dda332407ca821f16545f1b0da5948e7
#
_entry.id   dda332407ca821f16545f1b0da5948e7
#
_cell.length_a   1.000
_cell.length_b   1.000
_cell.length_c   1.000
_cell.angle_alpha   90.00
_cell.angle_beta   90.00
_cell.angle_gamma   90.00
#
_symmetry.space_group_name_H-M   'P 1'
#
loop_
_entity.id
_entity.type
_entity.pdbx_description
1 polymer ?
#
loop_
_entity_poly.entity_id
_entity_poly.type
_entity_poly.pdbx_seq_one_letter_code
_entity_poly.pdbx_strand_id
1 'polypeptide(L)'
;MHTVKYDFVDGKYLYNRCHLIGYQLTSENANEKNLITGTRYLNVQGMLPFENMTADYVKETENHVLYRVTPVFEGNNLVAAGVLMEAESVEDKGEGVEFCVFVYNAQPGVTIDYATGDSWLDENGTGNQQAAAKETKTAVETEIQAEKQTQAETTQAPAKETSTYILNTNSKKFHKPGCSAASQIKAANKDEFTGTRDEVIAKGYEPCKKCNP
;
A
#
# COMPACT_ATOMS: atom_id res chain seq x y z
N MET A 1 19.66 21.30 4.09
CA MET A 1 19.35 20.48 2.89
C MET A 1 18.53 21.32 1.91
N HIS A 2 18.98 21.45 0.68
CA HIS A 2 18.25 22.14 -0.38
C HIS A 2 17.40 21.12 -1.12
N THR A 3 16.08 21.34 -1.19
CA THR A 3 15.21 20.52 -2.05
C THR A 3 15.26 21.05 -3.47
N VAL A 4 15.46 20.17 -4.44
CA VAL A 4 15.49 20.49 -5.87
C VAL A 4 14.08 20.38 -6.44
N LYS A 5 13.79 21.18 -7.45
CA LYS A 5 12.50 21.12 -8.18
C LYS A 5 12.67 20.35 -9.48
N TYR A 6 11.72 19.46 -9.74
CA TYR A 6 11.59 18.72 -10.99
C TYR A 6 10.16 18.86 -11.51
N ASP A 7 10.00 19.31 -12.75
CA ASP A 7 8.66 19.63 -13.31
C ASP A 7 7.72 18.41 -13.40
N PHE A 8 8.27 17.22 -13.50
CA PHE A 8 7.50 15.97 -13.57
C PHE A 8 7.15 15.37 -12.20
N VAL A 9 7.70 15.93 -11.11
CA VAL A 9 7.35 15.51 -9.75
C VAL A 9 6.07 16.21 -9.31
N ASP A 10 5.11 15.47 -8.76
CA ASP A 10 3.90 16.06 -8.19
C ASP A 10 4.25 17.03 -7.06
N GLY A 11 3.74 18.26 -7.16
CA GLY A 11 4.11 19.37 -6.27
C GLY A 11 5.49 19.97 -6.57
N LYS A 12 6.20 19.48 -7.60
CA LYS A 12 7.51 19.95 -8.10
C LYS A 12 8.71 19.76 -7.17
N TYR A 13 8.53 19.62 -5.88
CA TYR A 13 9.63 19.44 -4.93
C TYR A 13 9.94 17.96 -4.74
N LEU A 14 11.24 17.60 -4.90
CA LEU A 14 11.68 16.23 -4.68
C LEU A 14 11.37 15.76 -3.26
N TYR A 15 11.80 16.56 -2.27
CA TYR A 15 11.63 16.21 -0.87
C TYR A 15 10.50 16.97 -0.21
N ASN A 16 9.78 16.26 0.62
CA ASN A 16 8.72 16.74 1.48
C ASN A 16 8.98 16.30 2.93
N ARG A 17 8.30 16.90 3.89
CA ARG A 17 8.16 16.32 5.22
C ARG A 17 7.14 15.19 5.14
N CYS A 18 7.63 13.95 5.11
CA CYS A 18 6.79 12.77 5.09
C CYS A 18 6.48 12.34 6.52
N HIS A 19 5.22 12.07 6.82
CA HIS A 19 4.88 11.38 8.06
C HIS A 19 5.38 9.93 7.97
N LEU A 20 5.94 9.42 9.06
CA LEU A 20 6.23 7.98 9.21
C LEU A 20 4.93 7.21 9.38
N ILE A 21 4.03 7.73 10.22
CA ILE A 21 2.67 7.22 10.36
C ILE A 21 1.71 8.35 9.98
N GLY A 22 0.90 8.12 8.97
CA GLY A 22 0.05 9.14 8.36
C GLY A 22 -0.95 9.77 9.33
N TYR A 23 -1.34 11.01 9.06
CA TYR A 23 -2.31 11.75 9.85
C TYR A 23 -3.62 11.00 10.09
N GLN A 24 -4.09 10.24 9.09
CA GLN A 24 -5.31 9.44 9.19
C GLN A 24 -5.26 8.33 10.26
N LEU A 25 -4.05 7.93 10.70
CA LEU A 25 -3.85 6.89 11.73
C LEU A 25 -3.53 7.48 13.10
N THR A 26 -2.91 8.66 13.16
CA THR A 26 -2.41 9.25 14.44
C THR A 26 -3.12 10.52 14.85
N SER A 27 -3.76 11.24 13.91
CA SER A 27 -4.24 12.61 14.07
C SER A 27 -3.13 13.63 14.42
N GLU A 28 -1.85 13.26 14.26
CA GLU A 28 -0.71 14.13 14.49
C GLU A 28 -0.24 14.82 13.20
N ASN A 29 -0.13 16.14 13.22
CA ASN A 29 0.25 16.91 12.04
C ASN A 29 1.72 17.39 12.03
N ALA A 30 2.27 17.79 13.17
CA ALA A 30 3.57 18.47 13.24
C ALA A 30 4.52 17.89 14.29
N ASN A 31 4.38 16.63 14.66
CA ASN A 31 5.28 15.95 15.56
C ASN A 31 6.59 15.63 14.83
N GLU A 32 7.71 16.27 15.25
CA GLU A 32 9.02 16.07 14.63
C GLU A 32 9.50 14.61 14.69
N LYS A 33 9.09 13.85 15.69
CA LYS A 33 9.43 12.42 15.83
C LYS A 33 8.69 11.54 14.82
N ASN A 34 7.63 12.06 14.22
CA ASN A 34 6.82 11.38 13.20
C ASN A 34 7.08 11.91 11.78
N LEU A 35 8.18 12.65 11.57
CA LEU A 35 8.49 13.27 10.29
C LEU A 35 9.89 12.90 9.82
N ILE A 36 10.01 12.55 8.53
CA ILE A 36 11.30 12.38 7.84
C ILE A 36 11.36 13.21 6.56
N THR A 37 12.57 13.40 6.06
CA THR A 37 12.80 13.89 4.69
C THR A 37 12.57 12.74 3.72
N GLY A 38 11.50 12.80 2.96
CA GLY A 38 11.15 11.77 1.98
C GLY A 38 10.73 12.36 0.64
N THR A 39 10.83 11.55 -0.40
CA THR A 39 10.35 11.93 -1.73
C THR A 39 8.82 11.93 -1.78
N ARG A 40 8.27 12.66 -2.73
CA ARG A 40 6.82 12.59 -2.98
C ARG A 40 6.39 11.18 -3.39
N TYR A 41 7.23 10.48 -4.13
CA TYR A 41 6.98 9.11 -4.58
C TYR A 41 6.94 8.12 -3.40
N LEU A 42 7.92 8.19 -2.46
CA LEU A 42 7.89 7.42 -1.22
C LEU A 42 6.55 7.60 -0.51
N ASN A 43 6.13 8.84 -0.30
CA ASN A 43 4.93 9.16 0.47
C ASN A 43 3.66 8.65 -0.22
N VAL A 44 3.45 8.98 -1.50
CA VAL A 44 2.15 8.78 -2.17
C VAL A 44 2.05 7.42 -2.86
N GLN A 45 3.13 6.99 -3.54
CA GLN A 45 3.12 5.73 -4.26
C GLN A 45 3.60 4.55 -3.41
N GLY A 46 4.48 4.84 -2.46
CA GLY A 46 5.06 3.83 -1.58
C GLY A 46 4.24 3.59 -0.31
N MET A 47 4.15 4.57 0.57
CA MET A 47 3.59 4.38 1.92
C MET A 47 2.05 4.43 1.94
N LEU A 48 1.44 5.39 1.26
CA LEU A 48 -0.01 5.63 1.31
C LEU A 48 -0.89 4.40 1.03
N PRO A 49 -0.56 3.49 0.09
CA PRO A 49 -1.36 2.27 -0.11
C PRO A 49 -1.46 1.38 1.14
N PHE A 50 -0.37 1.24 1.90
CA PHE A 50 -0.32 0.45 3.13
C PHE A 50 -1.02 1.17 4.30
N GLU A 51 -0.86 2.48 4.40
CA GLU A 51 -1.60 3.30 5.36
C GLU A 51 -3.11 3.23 5.13
N ASN A 52 -3.55 3.32 3.87
CA ASN A 52 -4.96 3.17 3.51
C ASN A 52 -5.49 1.77 3.83
N MET A 53 -4.70 0.72 3.56
CA MET A 53 -5.09 -0.65 3.91
C MET A 53 -5.34 -0.79 5.41
N THR A 54 -4.45 -0.24 6.23
CA THR A 54 -4.57 -0.24 7.69
C THR A 54 -5.77 0.59 8.17
N ALA A 55 -5.92 1.81 7.65
CA ALA A 55 -7.03 2.69 8.01
C ALA A 55 -8.39 2.11 7.60
N ASP A 56 -8.48 1.53 6.42
CA ASP A 56 -9.69 0.87 5.92
C ASP A 56 -10.08 -0.31 6.81
N TYR A 57 -9.11 -1.15 7.22
CA TYR A 57 -9.37 -2.27 8.12
C TYR A 57 -9.91 -1.79 9.47
N VAL A 58 -9.25 -0.83 10.11
CA VAL A 58 -9.70 -0.27 11.40
C VAL A 58 -11.09 0.33 11.28
N LYS A 59 -11.36 1.08 10.20
CA LYS A 59 -12.68 1.67 9.94
C LYS A 59 -13.77 0.62 9.71
N GLU A 60 -13.43 -0.49 9.03
CA GLU A 60 -14.39 -1.55 8.72
C GLU A 60 -14.74 -2.41 9.94
N THR A 61 -13.74 -2.70 10.77
CA THR A 61 -13.87 -3.70 11.85
C THR A 61 -13.96 -3.08 13.23
N GLU A 62 -13.42 -1.87 13.42
CA GLU A 62 -13.14 -1.23 14.70
C GLU A 62 -12.17 -2.06 15.58
N ASN A 63 -11.38 -2.93 14.96
CA ASN A 63 -10.34 -3.73 15.59
C ASN A 63 -9.02 -2.96 15.64
N HIS A 64 -8.05 -3.48 16.41
CA HIS A 64 -6.74 -2.87 16.56
C HIS A 64 -5.73 -3.43 15.55
N VAL A 65 -4.75 -2.62 15.19
CA VAL A 65 -3.59 -3.00 14.39
C VAL A 65 -2.31 -2.59 15.11
N LEU A 66 -1.40 -3.53 15.32
CA LEU A 66 -0.02 -3.21 15.63
C LEU A 66 0.62 -2.65 14.36
N TYR A 67 1.11 -1.40 14.43
CA TYR A 67 1.66 -0.72 13.28
C TYR A 67 2.99 -0.06 13.64
N ARG A 68 4.03 -0.35 12.86
CA ARG A 68 5.37 0.20 13.06
C ARG A 68 5.95 0.68 11.75
N VAL A 69 6.55 1.86 11.78
CA VAL A 69 7.31 2.42 10.65
C VAL A 69 8.69 2.81 11.13
N THR A 70 9.71 2.22 10.54
CA THR A 70 11.10 2.43 10.92
C THR A 70 11.86 3.03 9.75
N PRO A 71 12.37 4.27 9.84
CA PRO A 71 13.24 4.82 8.82
C PRO A 71 14.60 4.11 8.86
N VAL A 72 15.12 3.73 7.69
CA VAL A 72 16.37 3.01 7.55
C VAL A 72 17.41 3.93 6.91
N PHE A 73 18.48 4.20 7.65
CA PHE A 73 19.62 4.98 7.20
C PHE A 73 20.83 4.06 7.00
N GLU A 74 21.57 4.27 5.93
CA GLU A 74 22.84 3.58 5.71
C GLU A 74 23.98 4.41 6.30
N GLY A 75 24.69 3.85 7.28
CA GLY A 75 25.81 4.53 7.94
C GLY A 75 25.41 5.91 8.50
N ASN A 76 26.10 6.94 8.04
CA ASN A 76 25.87 8.33 8.45
C ASN A 76 25.10 9.17 7.42
N ASN A 77 24.35 8.54 6.53
CA ASN A 77 23.58 9.24 5.51
C ASN A 77 22.58 10.21 6.14
N LEU A 78 22.40 11.37 5.50
CA LEU A 78 21.45 12.40 5.95
C LEU A 78 20.02 12.09 5.54
N VAL A 79 19.84 11.27 4.51
CA VAL A 79 18.53 10.87 3.98
C VAL A 79 18.37 9.37 4.18
N ALA A 80 17.21 8.94 4.67
CA ALA A 80 16.90 7.52 4.79
C ALA A 80 16.86 6.86 3.41
N ALA A 81 17.41 5.65 3.28
CA ALA A 81 17.29 4.83 2.09
C ALA A 81 15.82 4.43 1.81
N GLY A 82 15.03 4.33 2.86
CA GLY A 82 13.61 4.03 2.82
C GLY A 82 13.03 3.86 4.21
N VAL A 83 11.85 3.30 4.26
CA VAL A 83 11.16 2.96 5.50
C VAL A 83 10.73 1.50 5.50
N LEU A 84 10.92 0.82 6.62
CA LEU A 84 10.33 -0.49 6.88
C LEU A 84 8.97 -0.27 7.53
N MET A 85 7.91 -0.75 6.87
CA MET A 85 6.53 -0.67 7.36
C MET A 85 6.06 -2.05 7.75
N GLU A 86 5.54 -2.19 8.95
CA GLU A 86 5.07 -3.45 9.50
C GLU A 86 3.69 -3.26 10.11
N ALA A 87 2.80 -4.18 9.86
CA ALA A 87 1.47 -4.18 10.46
C ALA A 87 0.96 -5.60 10.70
N GLU A 88 0.22 -5.77 11.78
CA GLU A 88 -0.51 -7.01 12.11
C GLU A 88 -1.80 -6.65 12.82
N SER A 89 -2.94 -7.12 12.31
CA SER A 89 -4.23 -6.97 12.99
C SER A 89 -4.30 -7.88 14.22
N VAL A 90 -4.74 -7.32 15.36
CA VAL A 90 -4.58 -7.96 16.67
C VAL A 90 -5.62 -9.05 16.92
N GLU A 91 -6.90 -8.73 16.78
CA GLU A 91 -8.01 -9.61 17.16
C GLU A 91 -8.10 -10.87 16.29
N ASP A 92 -7.72 -10.75 15.03
CA ASP A 92 -7.73 -11.84 14.05
C ASP A 92 -6.33 -12.39 13.72
N LYS A 93 -5.30 -11.97 14.48
CA LYS A 93 -3.93 -12.47 14.37
C LYS A 93 -3.35 -12.37 12.96
N GLY A 94 -3.49 -11.20 12.35
CA GLY A 94 -2.96 -10.92 11.02
C GLY A 94 -3.88 -11.30 9.86
N GLU A 95 -5.01 -11.98 10.09
CA GLU A 95 -5.89 -12.39 8.99
C GLU A 95 -6.45 -11.21 8.20
N GLY A 96 -6.73 -10.09 8.86
CA GLY A 96 -7.25 -8.86 8.24
C GLY A 96 -6.18 -7.99 7.60
N VAL A 97 -5.10 -7.73 8.33
CA VAL A 97 -3.94 -6.97 7.88
C VAL A 97 -2.67 -7.61 8.39
N GLU A 98 -1.80 -8.05 7.48
CA GLU A 98 -0.45 -8.49 7.79
C GLU A 98 0.48 -8.06 6.66
N PHE A 99 1.52 -7.29 6.98
CA PHE A 99 2.59 -6.96 6.04
C PHE A 99 3.88 -6.58 6.74
N CYS A 100 4.99 -6.87 6.07
CA CYS A 100 6.33 -6.38 6.39
C CYS A 100 6.97 -5.97 5.07
N VAL A 101 7.05 -4.68 4.78
CA VAL A 101 7.48 -4.15 3.49
C VAL A 101 8.51 -3.05 3.65
N PHE A 102 9.53 -3.07 2.80
CA PHE A 102 10.48 -1.97 2.69
C PHE A 102 10.08 -1.05 1.53
N VAL A 103 9.86 0.21 1.83
CA VAL A 103 9.49 1.23 0.86
C VAL A 103 10.68 2.16 0.62
N TYR A 104 11.19 2.17 -0.60
CA TYR A 104 12.36 2.95 -0.97
C TYR A 104 12.09 4.45 -1.01
N ASN A 105 13.00 5.24 -0.46
CA ASN A 105 12.97 6.70 -0.56
C ASN A 105 13.59 7.13 -1.90
N ALA A 106 12.86 6.89 -2.97
CA ALA A 106 13.30 7.10 -4.35
C ALA A 106 12.28 7.98 -5.11
N GLN A 107 12.71 8.48 -6.25
CA GLN A 107 11.84 9.17 -7.22
C GLN A 107 12.23 8.68 -8.62
N PRO A 108 11.33 8.07 -9.40
CA PRO A 108 11.62 7.68 -10.77
C PRO A 108 12.17 8.85 -11.60
N GLY A 109 13.25 8.60 -12.34
CA GLY A 109 13.91 9.62 -13.15
C GLY A 109 14.85 10.55 -12.39
N VAL A 110 15.08 10.32 -11.08
CA VAL A 110 15.99 11.11 -10.25
C VAL A 110 16.97 10.19 -9.52
N THR A 111 18.24 10.48 -9.60
CA THR A 111 19.26 9.88 -8.75
C THR A 111 19.45 10.72 -7.50
N ILE A 112 19.51 10.07 -6.33
CA ILE A 112 19.64 10.67 -5.02
C ILE A 112 20.97 10.25 -4.40
N ASP A 113 21.75 11.21 -3.95
CA ASP A 113 22.86 10.98 -3.01
C ASP A 113 22.32 11.02 -1.58
N TYR A 114 22.13 9.86 -0.97
CA TYR A 114 21.59 9.76 0.39
C TYR A 114 22.52 10.32 1.46
N ALA A 115 23.83 10.39 1.17
CA ALA A 115 24.80 10.95 2.13
C ALA A 115 24.61 12.45 2.33
N THR A 116 24.33 13.18 1.24
CA THR A 116 24.22 14.65 1.24
C THR A 116 22.77 15.15 1.08
N GLY A 117 21.93 14.34 0.44
CA GLY A 117 20.59 14.73 0.00
C GLY A 117 20.57 15.47 -1.33
N ASP A 118 21.71 15.57 -2.02
CA ASP A 118 21.76 16.13 -3.36
C ASP A 118 21.08 15.19 -4.37
N SER A 119 20.65 15.75 -5.50
CA SER A 119 19.94 14.98 -6.50
C SER A 119 20.14 15.55 -7.90
N TRP A 120 20.05 14.71 -8.91
CA TRP A 120 20.12 15.06 -10.32
C TRP A 120 19.23 14.18 -11.17
N LEU A 121 18.94 14.62 -12.39
CA LEU A 121 18.20 13.82 -13.36
C LEU A 121 18.98 12.57 -13.72
N ASP A 122 18.29 11.46 -13.78
CA ASP A 122 18.86 10.22 -14.27
C ASP A 122 18.91 10.24 -15.81
N GLU A 123 20.10 10.38 -16.37
CA GLU A 123 20.33 10.44 -17.81
C GLU A 123 19.91 9.13 -18.55
N ASN A 124 19.79 8.02 -17.83
CA ASN A 124 19.44 6.71 -18.39
C ASN A 124 18.00 6.25 -18.07
N GLY A 125 17.19 7.07 -17.41
CA GLY A 125 15.80 6.74 -17.05
C GLY A 125 15.67 5.57 -16.06
N THR A 126 16.77 5.14 -15.43
CA THR A 126 16.80 3.97 -14.55
C THR A 126 16.72 4.31 -13.07
N GLY A 127 16.65 5.59 -12.66
CA GLY A 127 16.56 6.02 -11.26
C GLY A 127 16.94 4.91 -10.25
N ASN A 128 17.20 5.16 -9.02
CA ASN A 128 17.67 4.18 -8.01
C ASN A 128 16.87 2.85 -7.90
N GLN A 129 16.10 2.45 -8.92
CA GLN A 129 15.40 1.16 -9.00
C GLN A 129 16.37 -0.05 -9.11
N GLN A 130 17.66 0.16 -9.41
CA GLN A 130 18.61 -0.97 -9.58
C GLN A 130 19.12 -1.56 -8.27
N ALA A 131 19.03 -0.88 -7.15
CA ALA A 131 19.42 -1.47 -5.86
C ALA A 131 18.41 -2.51 -5.36
N ALA A 132 17.12 -2.35 -5.69
CA ALA A 132 16.06 -3.25 -5.27
C ALA A 132 15.98 -4.56 -6.05
N ALA A 133 16.47 -4.59 -7.29
CA ALA A 133 16.29 -5.74 -8.17
C ALA A 133 17.36 -6.84 -8.01
N LYS A 134 18.46 -6.57 -7.28
CA LYS A 134 19.55 -7.54 -7.17
C LYS A 134 19.43 -8.50 -5.99
N GLU A 135 18.74 -8.15 -4.92
CA GLU A 135 18.62 -9.02 -3.75
C GLU A 135 17.35 -9.92 -3.76
N THR A 136 16.33 -9.55 -4.51
CA THR A 136 15.07 -10.33 -4.58
C THR A 136 15.15 -11.50 -5.57
N LYS A 137 16.12 -11.54 -6.48
CA LYS A 137 16.25 -12.64 -7.45
C LYS A 137 16.84 -13.93 -6.89
N THR A 138 17.55 -13.88 -5.77
CA THR A 138 18.22 -15.08 -5.22
C THR A 138 17.35 -15.87 -4.24
N ALA A 139 16.29 -15.26 -3.67
CA ALA A 139 15.40 -15.94 -2.72
C ALA A 139 14.12 -16.52 -3.35
N VAL A 140 13.69 -16.05 -4.51
CA VAL A 140 12.42 -16.45 -5.15
C VAL A 140 12.58 -17.56 -6.19
N GLU A 141 13.79 -17.80 -6.71
CA GLU A 141 14.02 -18.88 -7.71
C GLU A 141 14.01 -20.30 -7.16
N THR A 142 14.02 -20.50 -5.83
CA THR A 142 14.08 -21.85 -5.24
C THR A 142 12.70 -22.42 -4.88
N GLU A 143 11.62 -21.62 -4.85
CA GLU A 143 10.27 -22.11 -4.49
C GLU A 143 9.25 -22.19 -5.63
N ILE A 144 9.55 -21.71 -6.85
CA ILE A 144 8.57 -21.66 -7.96
C ILE A 144 8.67 -22.86 -8.93
N GLN A 145 9.47 -23.89 -8.64
CA GLN A 145 9.52 -25.07 -9.50
C GLN A 145 8.60 -26.24 -9.11
N ALA A 146 7.76 -26.12 -8.11
CA ALA A 146 6.91 -27.20 -7.65
C ALA A 146 5.42 -27.15 -8.07
N GLU A 147 4.90 -26.04 -8.62
CA GLU A 147 3.49 -25.97 -8.99
C GLU A 147 3.24 -25.38 -10.39
N LYS A 148 3.72 -26.03 -11.42
CA LYS A 148 3.31 -25.72 -12.79
C LYS A 148 2.95 -26.97 -13.56
N GLN A 149 1.83 -27.57 -13.22
CA GLN A 149 1.06 -28.44 -14.14
C GLN A 149 -0.41 -28.41 -13.75
N THR A 150 -1.21 -27.95 -14.71
CA THR A 150 -2.64 -28.13 -14.95
C THR A 150 -3.43 -26.81 -14.92
N GLN A 151 -3.66 -26.20 -16.02
CA GLN A 151 -4.83 -26.13 -16.87
C GLN A 151 -4.74 -24.99 -17.88
N ALA A 152 -4.75 -25.38 -19.13
CA ALA A 152 -4.99 -24.51 -20.27
C ALA A 152 -6.50 -24.52 -20.61
N GLU A 153 -6.91 -23.43 -21.30
CA GLU A 153 -8.15 -23.24 -22.06
C GLU A 153 -9.45 -22.97 -21.31
N THR A 154 -10.04 -21.79 -21.49
CA THR A 154 -10.93 -21.49 -22.63
C THR A 154 -11.38 -20.02 -22.60
N THR A 155 -11.18 -19.34 -23.70
CA THR A 155 -11.74 -18.01 -24.04
C THR A 155 -13.24 -18.13 -24.35
N GLN A 156 -14.10 -17.44 -23.59
CA GLN A 156 -15.41 -16.98 -24.07
C GLN A 156 -15.88 -15.78 -23.26
N ALA A 157 -16.40 -14.75 -23.94
CA ALA A 157 -16.92 -13.53 -23.36
C ALA A 157 -18.16 -13.81 -22.48
N PRO A 158 -18.28 -13.15 -21.30
CA PRO A 158 -19.27 -13.55 -20.32
C PRO A 158 -20.61 -12.82 -20.46
N ALA A 159 -21.67 -13.62 -20.33
CA ALA A 159 -22.97 -13.16 -19.87
C ALA A 159 -22.83 -12.47 -18.51
N LYS A 160 -23.65 -11.45 -18.22
CA LYS A 160 -23.68 -10.73 -16.93
C LYS A 160 -23.96 -11.70 -15.80
N GLU A 161 -22.91 -12.17 -15.13
CA GLU A 161 -23.05 -13.02 -13.95
C GLU A 161 -23.52 -12.19 -12.76
N THR A 162 -24.65 -12.53 -12.21
CA THR A 162 -25.14 -12.02 -10.92
C THR A 162 -24.49 -12.80 -9.80
N SER A 163 -23.89 -12.09 -8.84
CA SER A 163 -23.25 -12.68 -7.67
C SER A 163 -23.81 -12.05 -6.39
N THR A 164 -23.69 -12.76 -5.27
CA THR A 164 -24.03 -12.20 -3.97
C THR A 164 -22.82 -11.51 -3.38
N TYR A 165 -23.03 -10.30 -2.88
CA TYR A 165 -21.99 -9.47 -2.24
C TYR A 165 -22.41 -9.13 -0.81
N ILE A 166 -21.42 -9.03 0.07
CA ILE A 166 -21.59 -8.51 1.42
C ILE A 166 -21.20 -7.04 1.41
N LEU A 167 -22.14 -6.18 1.79
CA LEU A 167 -21.97 -4.73 1.80
C LEU A 167 -21.64 -4.24 3.21
N ASN A 168 -20.66 -3.35 3.34
CA ASN A 168 -20.46 -2.56 4.55
C ASN A 168 -21.09 -1.17 4.37
N THR A 169 -22.20 -0.92 5.02
CA THR A 169 -22.96 0.34 4.89
C THR A 169 -22.23 1.53 5.49
N ASN A 170 -21.31 1.30 6.43
CA ASN A 170 -20.52 2.34 7.08
C ASN A 170 -19.32 2.77 6.20
N SER A 171 -18.51 1.83 5.74
CA SER A 171 -17.31 2.13 4.94
C SER A 171 -17.59 2.22 3.44
N LYS A 172 -18.81 1.90 3.00
CA LYS A 172 -19.23 1.85 1.59
C LYS A 172 -18.40 0.89 0.73
N LYS A 173 -17.95 -0.22 1.33
CA LYS A 173 -17.22 -1.27 0.62
C LYS A 173 -18.08 -2.53 0.46
N PHE A 174 -17.79 -3.30 -0.61
CA PHE A 174 -18.44 -4.59 -0.84
C PHE A 174 -17.42 -5.72 -1.01
N HIS A 175 -17.82 -6.92 -0.62
CA HIS A 175 -16.96 -8.09 -0.46
C HIS A 175 -17.60 -9.33 -1.07
N LYS A 176 -16.79 -10.33 -1.43
CA LYS A 176 -17.28 -11.69 -1.69
C LYS A 176 -17.77 -12.34 -0.40
N PRO A 177 -18.78 -13.27 -0.42
CA PRO A 177 -19.32 -13.95 0.77
C PRO A 177 -18.21 -14.73 1.45
N GLY A 178 -17.18 -15.08 1.23
CA GLY A 178 -16.10 -15.79 1.95
C GLY A 178 -14.95 -14.89 2.38
N CYS A 179 -15.06 -13.58 2.21
CA CYS A 179 -13.99 -12.66 2.56
C CYS A 179 -13.85 -12.54 4.09
N SER A 180 -12.64 -12.71 4.63
CA SER A 180 -12.39 -12.54 6.07
C SER A 180 -12.71 -11.14 6.57
N ALA A 181 -12.52 -10.09 5.75
CA ALA A 181 -12.96 -8.75 6.10
C ALA A 181 -14.50 -8.62 6.18
N ALA A 182 -15.24 -9.40 5.39
CA ALA A 182 -16.71 -9.42 5.45
C ALA A 182 -17.24 -10.08 6.74
N SER A 183 -16.51 -11.05 7.31
CA SER A 183 -16.89 -11.69 8.58
C SER A 183 -16.66 -10.78 9.78
N GLN A 184 -15.76 -9.80 9.66
CA GLN A 184 -15.44 -8.83 10.71
C GLN A 184 -16.40 -7.63 10.73
N ILE A 185 -17.27 -7.46 9.72
CA ILE A 185 -18.23 -6.34 9.69
C ILE A 185 -19.26 -6.52 10.80
N LYS A 186 -19.44 -5.48 11.64
CA LYS A 186 -20.48 -5.48 12.67
C LYS A 186 -21.87 -5.69 12.06
N ALA A 187 -22.70 -6.49 12.70
CA ALA A 187 -24.05 -6.84 12.19
C ALA A 187 -24.90 -5.62 11.83
N ALA A 188 -24.77 -4.51 12.57
CA ALA A 188 -25.47 -3.25 12.28
C ALA A 188 -25.05 -2.56 10.98
N ASN A 189 -23.86 -2.87 10.45
CA ASN A 189 -23.28 -2.26 9.25
C ASN A 189 -23.20 -3.25 8.07
N LYS A 190 -23.70 -4.48 8.25
CA LYS A 190 -23.61 -5.57 7.28
C LYS A 190 -24.92 -5.73 6.55
N ASP A 191 -24.87 -5.71 5.23
CA ASP A 191 -26.01 -5.95 4.34
C ASP A 191 -25.61 -6.92 3.22
N GLU A 192 -26.57 -7.54 2.57
CA GLU A 192 -26.36 -8.45 1.45
C GLU A 192 -27.02 -7.92 0.19
N PHE A 193 -26.32 -8.02 -0.93
CA PHE A 193 -26.82 -7.62 -2.23
C PHE A 193 -26.53 -8.70 -3.27
N THR A 194 -27.55 -9.08 -4.03
CA THR A 194 -27.40 -9.99 -5.18
C THR A 194 -27.63 -9.21 -6.46
N GLY A 195 -26.65 -9.23 -7.33
CA GLY A 195 -26.67 -8.49 -8.60
C GLY A 195 -25.30 -8.52 -9.28
N THR A 196 -25.08 -7.62 -10.23
CA THR A 196 -23.79 -7.48 -10.90
C THR A 196 -22.87 -6.56 -10.12
N ARG A 197 -21.56 -6.72 -10.31
CA ARG A 197 -20.53 -5.84 -9.73
C ARG A 197 -20.79 -4.36 -10.06
N ASP A 198 -21.19 -4.08 -11.29
CA ASP A 198 -21.45 -2.71 -11.75
C ASP A 198 -22.65 -2.08 -11.04
N GLU A 199 -23.67 -2.88 -10.71
CA GLU A 199 -24.83 -2.41 -9.94
C GLU A 199 -24.45 -2.04 -8.50
N VAL A 200 -23.53 -2.77 -7.87
CA VAL A 200 -23.01 -2.43 -6.54
C VAL A 200 -22.21 -1.12 -6.57
N ILE A 201 -21.36 -0.96 -7.59
CA ILE A 201 -20.60 0.27 -7.79
C ILE A 201 -21.52 1.46 -8.06
N ALA A 202 -22.58 1.26 -8.86
CA ALA A 202 -23.58 2.32 -9.13
C ALA A 202 -24.35 2.75 -7.87
N LYS A 203 -24.44 1.89 -6.84
CA LYS A 203 -24.98 2.22 -5.51
C LYS A 203 -24.01 2.97 -4.61
N GLY A 204 -22.82 3.32 -5.10
CA GLY A 204 -21.79 4.08 -4.37
C GLY A 204 -20.93 3.22 -3.44
N TYR A 205 -20.83 1.91 -3.71
CA TYR A 205 -19.92 1.03 -2.99
C TYR A 205 -18.64 0.80 -3.79
N GLU A 206 -17.51 0.68 -3.10
CA GLU A 206 -16.20 0.37 -3.65
C GLU A 206 -15.84 -1.10 -3.42
N PRO A 207 -15.11 -1.75 -4.35
CA PRO A 207 -14.67 -3.12 -4.14
C PRO A 207 -13.64 -3.22 -3.02
N CYS A 208 -13.76 -4.22 -2.17
CA CYS A 208 -12.76 -4.56 -1.17
C CYS A 208 -11.45 -4.94 -1.85
N LYS A 209 -10.35 -4.31 -1.47
CA LYS A 209 -9.01 -4.57 -2.05
C LYS A 209 -8.48 -5.98 -1.74
N LYS A 210 -8.93 -6.61 -0.64
CA LYS A 210 -8.48 -7.95 -0.21
C LYS A 210 -9.10 -9.07 -1.06
N CYS A 211 -10.40 -9.05 -1.30
CA CYS A 211 -11.08 -10.10 -2.05
C CYS A 211 -11.37 -9.76 -3.52
N ASN A 212 -11.22 -8.50 -3.90
CA ASN A 212 -11.50 -7.96 -5.23
C ASN A 212 -12.77 -8.58 -5.85
N PRO A 213 -13.94 -8.26 -5.28
CA PRO A 213 -15.21 -8.83 -5.69
C PRO A 213 -15.65 -8.37 -7.07
#